data_bc755621b66e3baed6ef9c145bd602d8
#
_entry.id   bc755621b66e3baed6ef9c145bd602d8
#
_cell.length_a   1.000
_cell.length_b   1.000
_cell.length_c   1.000
_cell.angle_alpha   90.00
_cell.angle_beta   90.00
_cell.angle_gamma   90.00
#
_symmetry.space_group_name_H-M   'P 1'
#
loop_
_entity.id
_entity.type
_entity.pdbx_description
1 polymer ?
#
loop_
_entity_poly.entity_id
_entity_poly.type
_entity_poly.pdbx_seq_one_letter_code
_entity_poly.pdbx_strand_id
1 'polypeptide(L)'
;MNIMEILRNPIVKTVGIAAVLYFALFYNKENPESLGNRLSPQNIKEGISEATKKAHFIAGGISSANEQTKELEKVKRKRFEDAALDYQDIKTGEGAALSCGDYAVISYKIFNSQNQELVKLPNQPISIGSQKNLMLEKNIIGMKRGGTRLITIAKNSNITDLELKSQVEQSGGRMTFEITLENFDDLPNQLDSCK
;
A
#
# COMPACT_ATOMS: atom_id res chain seq x y z
N MET A 1 13.95 12.32 10.33
CA MET A 1 13.58 12.48 11.75
C MET A 1 14.84 12.28 12.57
N ASN A 2 15.26 13.30 13.31
CA ASN A 2 16.58 13.32 13.98
C ASN A 2 16.49 12.49 15.28
N ILE A 3 17.50 11.65 15.56
CA ILE A 3 17.56 10.80 16.77
C ILE A 3 17.34 11.60 18.06
N MET A 4 17.74 12.88 18.06
CA MET A 4 17.48 13.81 19.15
C MET A 4 16.00 14.13 19.39
N GLU A 5 15.14 14.06 18.36
CA GLU A 5 13.70 14.28 18.52
C GLU A 5 12.99 13.04 19.11
N ILE A 6 13.48 11.82 18.79
CA ILE A 6 12.96 10.57 19.38
C ILE A 6 13.25 10.54 20.88
N LEU A 7 14.44 10.98 21.29
CA LEU A 7 14.83 11.05 22.71
C LEU A 7 14.15 12.22 23.48
N ARG A 8 13.58 13.21 22.76
CA ARG A 8 12.75 14.27 23.34
C ARG A 8 11.30 13.87 23.57
N ASN A 9 10.83 12.81 22.92
CA ASN A 9 9.45 12.34 23.09
C ASN A 9 9.23 11.83 24.52
N PRO A 10 8.32 12.42 25.30
CA PRO A 10 8.08 12.04 26.71
C PRO A 10 7.64 10.58 26.82
N ILE A 11 6.96 10.03 25.82
CA ILE A 11 6.52 8.63 25.79
C ILE A 11 7.71 7.69 25.73
N VAL A 12 8.73 7.96 24.91
CA VAL A 12 9.93 7.13 24.80
C VAL A 12 10.75 7.15 26.08
N LYS A 13 10.83 8.33 26.75
CA LYS A 13 11.48 8.42 28.08
C LYS A 13 10.75 7.64 29.13
N THR A 14 9.41 7.70 29.17
CA THR A 14 8.59 7.02 30.17
C THR A 14 8.64 5.51 29.99
N VAL A 15 8.58 5.02 28.75
CA VAL A 15 8.70 3.58 28.45
C VAL A 15 10.10 3.05 28.77
N GLY A 16 11.15 3.82 28.46
CA GLY A 16 12.52 3.45 28.79
C GLY A 16 12.78 3.34 30.29
N ILE A 17 12.29 4.31 31.08
CA ILE A 17 12.42 4.31 32.54
C ILE A 17 11.57 3.20 33.17
N ALA A 18 10.34 2.98 32.67
CA ALA A 18 9.47 1.90 33.14
C ALA A 18 10.06 0.51 32.87
N ALA A 19 10.70 0.29 31.71
CA ALA A 19 11.37 -0.97 31.40
C ALA A 19 12.57 -1.23 32.30
N VAL A 20 13.36 -0.21 32.62
CA VAL A 20 14.52 -0.33 33.53
C VAL A 20 14.03 -0.61 34.98
N LEU A 21 12.98 0.06 35.44
CA LEU A 21 12.39 -0.17 36.76
C LEU A 21 11.72 -1.53 36.85
N TYR A 22 11.01 -1.97 35.81
CA TYR A 22 10.40 -3.29 35.76
C TYR A 22 11.46 -4.40 35.83
N PHE A 23 12.55 -4.27 35.08
CA PHE A 23 13.67 -5.21 35.14
C PHE A 23 14.36 -5.21 36.51
N ALA A 24 14.57 -4.05 37.13
CA ALA A 24 15.17 -3.93 38.43
C ALA A 24 14.29 -4.53 39.54
N LEU A 25 12.96 -4.38 39.47
CA LEU A 25 12.01 -4.83 40.49
C LEU A 25 11.64 -6.31 40.35
N PHE A 26 11.51 -6.85 39.14
CA PHE A 26 11.05 -8.22 38.93
C PHE A 26 12.17 -9.26 38.82
N TYR A 27 13.33 -8.90 38.25
CA TYR A 27 14.46 -9.82 38.15
C TYR A 27 15.18 -10.03 39.49
N ASN A 28 14.88 -9.19 40.50
CA ASN A 28 15.58 -9.17 41.77
C ASN A 28 14.91 -9.99 42.88
N LYS A 29 13.77 -10.66 42.58
CA LYS A 29 13.00 -11.42 43.60
C LYS A 29 13.61 -12.78 43.90
N GLU A 30 14.52 -13.28 43.05
CA GLU A 30 15.06 -14.65 43.20
C GLU A 30 16.46 -14.76 43.84
N ASN A 31 17.21 -13.65 44.04
CA ASN A 31 18.55 -13.73 44.66
C ASN A 31 18.99 -12.42 45.34
N PRO A 32 18.66 -12.21 46.62
CA PRO A 32 19.01 -10.96 47.30
C PRO A 32 20.50 -10.77 47.60
N GLU A 33 21.33 -11.83 47.62
CA GLU A 33 22.76 -11.71 47.95
C GLU A 33 23.66 -11.23 46.80
N SER A 34 23.13 -11.12 45.57
CA SER A 34 23.92 -10.71 44.39
C SER A 34 23.92 -9.22 44.10
N LEU A 35 23.20 -8.40 44.87
CA LEU A 35 23.00 -6.98 44.61
C LEU A 35 24.27 -6.14 44.74
N GLY A 36 25.12 -6.45 45.71
CA GLY A 36 26.36 -5.66 45.92
C GLY A 36 27.37 -5.76 44.78
N ASN A 37 27.46 -6.92 44.12
CA ASN A 37 28.40 -7.14 42.99
C ASN A 37 27.85 -6.68 41.65
N ARG A 38 26.53 -6.60 41.47
CA ARG A 38 25.89 -6.18 40.20
C ARG A 38 25.84 -4.65 40.03
N LEU A 39 25.88 -3.93 41.12
CA LEU A 39 25.90 -2.45 41.14
C LEU A 39 27.30 -1.86 41.17
N SER A 40 28.35 -2.64 40.90
CA SER A 40 29.68 -2.08 40.77
C SER A 40 29.74 -1.08 39.59
N PRO A 41 30.49 0.02 39.72
CA PRO A 41 30.59 1.02 38.65
C PRO A 41 31.04 0.44 37.28
N GLN A 42 31.75 -0.69 37.27
CA GLN A 42 32.18 -1.40 36.09
C GLN A 42 31.02 -2.13 35.42
N ASN A 43 30.21 -2.89 36.17
CA ASN A 43 29.06 -3.61 35.62
C ASN A 43 27.96 -2.68 35.11
N ILE A 44 27.81 -1.49 35.73
CA ILE A 44 26.90 -0.47 35.24
C ILE A 44 27.39 0.12 33.88
N LYS A 45 28.71 0.38 33.75
CA LYS A 45 29.29 0.87 32.48
C LYS A 45 29.14 -0.14 31.35
N GLU A 46 29.38 -1.43 31.64
CA GLU A 46 29.22 -2.52 30.64
C GLU A 46 27.75 -2.68 30.22
N GLY A 47 26.83 -2.68 31.19
CA GLY A 47 25.38 -2.75 30.90
C GLY A 47 24.87 -1.56 30.06
N ILE A 48 25.35 -0.34 30.33
CA ILE A 48 25.00 0.85 29.53
C ILE A 48 25.61 0.73 28.13
N SER A 49 26.84 0.24 27.99
CA SER A 49 27.48 0.05 26.68
C SER A 49 26.73 -0.97 25.82
N GLU A 50 26.32 -2.09 26.41
CA GLU A 50 25.53 -3.11 25.67
C GLU A 50 24.13 -2.61 25.29
N ALA A 51 23.46 -1.91 26.18
CA ALA A 51 22.17 -1.30 25.90
C ALA A 51 22.26 -0.26 24.78
N THR A 52 23.35 0.53 24.76
CA THR A 52 23.61 1.49 23.70
C THR A 52 23.88 0.83 22.37
N LYS A 53 24.65 -0.26 22.33
CA LYS A 53 24.88 -1.04 21.11
C LYS A 53 23.60 -1.66 20.55
N LYS A 54 22.77 -2.23 21.41
CA LYS A 54 21.44 -2.77 21.01
C LYS A 54 20.51 -1.67 20.50
N ALA A 55 20.49 -0.51 21.13
CA ALA A 55 19.69 0.64 20.68
C ALA A 55 20.16 1.15 19.30
N HIS A 56 21.47 1.19 19.04
CA HIS A 56 22.02 1.54 17.73
C HIS A 56 21.67 0.52 16.64
N PHE A 57 21.68 -0.76 16.97
CA PHE A 57 21.29 -1.83 16.04
C PHE A 57 19.80 -1.74 15.67
N ILE A 58 18.93 -1.51 16.66
CA ILE A 58 17.50 -1.33 16.44
C ILE A 58 17.23 -0.06 15.62
N ALA A 59 17.90 1.05 15.93
CA ALA A 59 17.75 2.31 15.19
C ALA A 59 18.20 2.17 13.72
N GLY A 60 19.30 1.44 13.46
CA GLY A 60 19.77 1.12 12.13
C GLY A 60 18.77 0.23 11.37
N GLY A 61 18.18 -0.77 12.03
CA GLY A 61 17.14 -1.62 11.47
C GLY A 61 15.87 -0.85 11.09
N ILE A 62 15.42 0.10 11.91
CA ILE A 62 14.25 0.95 11.62
C ILE A 62 14.54 1.87 10.44
N SER A 63 15.74 2.44 10.34
CA SER A 63 16.11 3.30 9.21
C SER A 63 16.10 2.55 7.89
N SER A 64 16.67 1.35 7.83
CA SER A 64 16.68 0.51 6.62
C SER A 64 15.27 0.05 6.23
N ALA A 65 14.42 -0.29 7.20
CA ALA A 65 13.03 -0.66 6.95
C ALA A 65 12.23 0.52 6.35
N ASN A 66 12.46 1.73 6.83
CA ASN A 66 11.81 2.93 6.29
C ASN A 66 12.24 3.25 4.84
N GLU A 67 13.51 3.02 4.50
CA GLU A 67 14.00 3.19 3.13
C GLU A 67 13.41 2.14 2.19
N GLN A 68 13.37 0.88 2.60
CA GLN A 68 12.74 -0.20 1.84
C GLN A 68 11.24 0.06 1.62
N THR A 69 10.54 0.58 2.61
CA THR A 69 9.12 0.94 2.48
C THR A 69 8.93 2.05 1.46
N LYS A 70 9.75 3.10 1.47
CA LYS A 70 9.68 4.19 0.49
C LYS A 70 9.96 3.72 -0.94
N GLU A 71 10.96 2.86 -1.14
CA GLU A 71 11.24 2.29 -2.46
C GLU A 71 10.10 1.38 -2.94
N LEU A 72 9.50 0.59 -2.06
CA LEU A 72 8.34 -0.23 -2.39
C LEU A 72 7.14 0.63 -2.82
N GLU A 73 6.86 1.71 -2.09
CA GLU A 73 5.79 2.66 -2.46
C GLU A 73 6.05 3.32 -3.81
N LYS A 74 7.30 3.70 -4.07
CA LYS A 74 7.70 4.27 -5.37
C LYS A 74 7.49 3.28 -6.53
N VAL A 75 7.86 2.02 -6.33
CA VAL A 75 7.63 0.97 -7.33
C VAL A 75 6.14 0.74 -7.55
N LYS A 76 5.34 0.70 -6.49
CA LYS A 76 3.88 0.55 -6.58
C LYS A 76 3.24 1.71 -7.34
N ARG A 77 3.64 2.95 -7.04
CA ARG A 77 3.17 4.15 -7.73
C ARG A 77 3.48 4.08 -9.22
N LYS A 78 4.73 3.78 -9.58
CA LYS A 78 5.15 3.64 -10.97
C LYS A 78 4.32 2.58 -11.71
N ARG A 79 4.12 1.41 -11.12
CA ARG A 79 3.29 0.35 -11.72
C ARG A 79 1.85 0.80 -11.94
N PHE A 80 1.31 1.60 -11.02
CA PHE A 80 -0.03 2.14 -11.16
C PHE A 80 -0.11 3.18 -12.29
N GLU A 81 0.89 4.03 -12.44
CA GLU A 81 0.98 5.01 -13.55
C GLU A 81 1.14 4.30 -14.90
N ASP A 82 1.99 3.29 -14.97
CA ASP A 82 2.26 2.52 -16.19
C ASP A 82 1.04 1.69 -16.65
N ALA A 83 0.03 1.50 -15.82
CA ALA A 83 -1.21 0.81 -16.16
C ALA A 83 -2.24 1.69 -16.90
N ALA A 84 -1.93 2.96 -17.17
CA ALA A 84 -2.79 3.85 -17.94
C ALA A 84 -2.90 3.37 -19.39
N LEU A 85 -4.13 3.37 -19.91
CA LEU A 85 -4.48 2.98 -21.27
C LEU A 85 -5.34 4.06 -21.93
N ASP A 86 -5.45 4.00 -23.24
CA ASP A 86 -6.37 4.85 -23.98
C ASP A 86 -7.82 4.46 -23.69
N TYR A 87 -8.64 5.43 -23.40
CA TYR A 87 -10.06 5.22 -23.13
C TYR A 87 -10.94 6.28 -23.79
N GLN A 88 -12.22 5.95 -23.93
CA GLN A 88 -13.25 6.84 -24.42
C GLN A 88 -14.48 6.78 -23.50
N ASP A 89 -14.91 7.92 -23.00
CA ASP A 89 -16.19 8.02 -22.26
C ASP A 89 -17.34 8.08 -23.26
N ILE A 90 -18.16 7.03 -23.33
CA ILE A 90 -19.35 6.97 -24.20
C ILE A 90 -20.60 7.52 -23.49
N LYS A 91 -20.59 7.55 -22.17
CA LYS A 91 -21.59 8.20 -21.35
C LYS A 91 -20.90 8.88 -20.16
N THR A 92 -21.10 10.18 -20.05
CA THR A 92 -20.67 10.93 -18.86
C THR A 92 -21.68 10.70 -17.75
N GLY A 93 -21.20 10.26 -16.59
CA GLY A 93 -22.05 10.14 -15.38
C GLY A 93 -22.25 11.48 -14.68
N GLU A 94 -22.84 11.44 -13.49
CA GLU A 94 -23.20 12.61 -12.69
C GLU A 94 -22.51 12.60 -11.32
N GLY A 95 -22.40 13.79 -10.70
CA GLY A 95 -21.86 13.96 -9.34
C GLY A 95 -20.34 13.99 -9.28
N ALA A 96 -19.79 13.57 -8.15
CA ALA A 96 -18.36 13.51 -7.90
C ALA A 96 -17.65 12.50 -8.84
N ALA A 97 -16.38 12.73 -9.09
CA ALA A 97 -15.55 11.81 -9.86
C ALA A 97 -14.87 10.81 -8.94
N LEU A 98 -14.79 9.56 -9.38
CA LEU A 98 -14.10 8.47 -8.69
C LEU A 98 -12.62 8.79 -8.52
N SER A 99 -12.10 8.62 -7.34
CA SER A 99 -10.73 8.96 -6.95
C SER A 99 -10.00 7.78 -6.32
N CYS A 100 -8.70 7.95 -6.09
CA CYS A 100 -7.91 6.96 -5.37
C CYS A 100 -8.34 6.87 -3.91
N GLY A 101 -8.49 5.66 -3.41
CA GLY A 101 -8.98 5.36 -2.08
C GLY A 101 -10.45 5.00 -2.03
N ASP A 102 -11.22 5.32 -3.09
CA ASP A 102 -12.64 5.02 -3.14
C ASP A 102 -12.92 3.52 -3.27
N TYR A 103 -14.06 3.12 -2.77
CA TYR A 103 -14.63 1.80 -3.00
C TYR A 103 -15.80 1.90 -3.98
N ALA A 104 -15.68 1.24 -5.12
CA ALA A 104 -16.65 1.35 -6.20
C ALA A 104 -17.29 0.00 -6.54
N VAL A 105 -18.48 0.09 -7.15
CA VAL A 105 -19.17 -1.03 -7.79
C VAL A 105 -19.25 -0.74 -9.28
N ILE A 106 -18.69 -1.62 -10.08
CA ILE A 106 -18.67 -1.52 -11.54
C ILE A 106 -19.37 -2.70 -12.18
N SER A 107 -19.99 -2.48 -13.33
CA SER A 107 -20.39 -3.56 -14.24
C SER A 107 -19.54 -3.46 -15.49
N TYR A 108 -19.04 -4.60 -15.99
CA TYR A 108 -18.25 -4.55 -17.22
C TYR A 108 -18.52 -5.71 -18.14
N LYS A 109 -18.33 -5.45 -19.44
CA LYS A 109 -18.33 -6.42 -20.51
C LYS A 109 -16.99 -6.41 -21.22
N ILE A 110 -16.58 -7.56 -21.73
CA ILE A 110 -15.35 -7.71 -22.50
C ILE A 110 -15.72 -8.22 -23.87
N PHE A 111 -15.19 -7.56 -24.88
CA PHE A 111 -15.38 -7.90 -26.30
C PHE A 111 -14.04 -8.25 -26.95
N ASN A 112 -14.07 -9.21 -27.88
CA ASN A 112 -12.92 -9.53 -28.73
C ASN A 112 -12.78 -8.54 -29.91
N SER A 113 -11.79 -8.79 -30.77
CA SER A 113 -11.53 -7.97 -31.96
C SER A 113 -12.68 -7.93 -32.98
N GLN A 114 -13.61 -8.90 -32.91
CA GLN A 114 -14.80 -9.02 -33.78
C GLN A 114 -16.06 -8.44 -33.14
N ASN A 115 -15.93 -7.74 -32.00
CA ASN A 115 -17.02 -7.21 -31.16
C ASN A 115 -17.97 -8.30 -30.62
N GLN A 116 -17.50 -9.52 -30.48
CA GLN A 116 -18.26 -10.54 -29.80
C GLN A 116 -18.05 -10.42 -28.29
N GLU A 117 -19.14 -10.47 -27.51
CA GLU A 117 -19.09 -10.44 -26.05
C GLU A 117 -18.50 -11.76 -25.55
N LEU A 118 -17.38 -11.67 -24.83
CA LEU A 118 -16.70 -12.80 -24.22
C LEU A 118 -17.13 -12.99 -22.77
N VAL A 119 -17.31 -11.89 -22.05
CA VAL A 119 -17.59 -11.86 -20.62
C VAL A 119 -18.55 -10.72 -20.31
N LYS A 120 -19.46 -10.97 -19.36
CA LYS A 120 -20.33 -9.95 -18.77
C LYS A 120 -20.39 -10.18 -17.26
N LEU A 121 -19.91 -9.22 -16.49
CA LEU A 121 -19.85 -9.28 -15.03
C LEU A 121 -20.53 -8.03 -14.43
N PRO A 122 -21.75 -8.18 -13.89
CA PRO A 122 -22.45 -7.11 -13.23
C PRO A 122 -21.98 -6.93 -11.77
N ASN A 123 -22.07 -5.73 -11.25
CA ASN A 123 -21.94 -5.37 -9.84
C ASN A 123 -20.65 -5.91 -9.18
N GLN A 124 -19.51 -5.72 -9.83
CA GLN A 124 -18.21 -6.13 -9.29
C GLN A 124 -17.65 -5.07 -8.35
N PRO A 125 -17.31 -5.41 -7.10
CA PRO A 125 -16.68 -4.48 -6.18
C PRO A 125 -15.20 -4.29 -6.54
N ILE A 126 -14.74 -3.04 -6.46
CA ILE A 126 -13.34 -2.68 -6.72
C ILE A 126 -12.90 -1.56 -5.75
N SER A 127 -11.71 -1.71 -5.17
CA SER A 127 -11.06 -0.68 -4.34
C SER A 127 -9.97 -0.01 -5.15
N ILE A 128 -10.07 1.30 -5.33
CA ILE A 128 -9.11 2.06 -6.14
C ILE A 128 -7.81 2.29 -5.37
N GLY A 129 -6.70 1.83 -5.94
CA GLY A 129 -5.38 1.87 -5.31
C GLY A 129 -5.03 0.61 -4.52
N SER A 130 -5.90 -0.42 -4.52
CA SER A 130 -5.61 -1.72 -3.90
C SER A 130 -4.50 -2.49 -4.63
N GLN A 131 -4.29 -2.15 -5.91
CA GLN A 131 -3.35 -2.79 -6.84
C GLN A 131 -3.64 -4.28 -7.14
N LYS A 132 -4.85 -4.73 -6.86
CA LYS A 132 -5.30 -6.08 -7.21
C LYS A 132 -5.65 -6.18 -8.69
N ASN A 133 -6.18 -5.10 -9.26
CA ASN A 133 -6.53 -5.03 -10.68
C ASN A 133 -6.10 -3.67 -11.25
N LEU A 134 -4.79 -3.48 -11.40
CA LEU A 134 -4.16 -2.22 -11.79
C LEU A 134 -4.76 -1.60 -13.06
N MET A 135 -5.06 -2.43 -14.06
CA MET A 135 -5.62 -1.97 -15.32
C MET A 135 -7.01 -1.36 -15.12
N LEU A 136 -7.92 -2.04 -14.43
CA LEU A 136 -9.24 -1.49 -14.15
C LEU A 136 -9.15 -0.28 -13.21
N GLU A 137 -8.47 -0.43 -12.08
CA GLU A 137 -8.35 0.62 -11.05
C GLU A 137 -7.84 1.94 -11.64
N LYS A 138 -6.77 1.89 -12.45
CA LYS A 138 -6.17 3.09 -13.05
C LYS A 138 -7.09 3.76 -14.05
N ASN A 139 -7.74 2.97 -14.90
CA ASN A 139 -8.45 3.50 -16.05
C ASN A 139 -9.90 3.89 -15.78
N ILE A 140 -10.45 3.59 -14.59
CA ILE A 140 -11.78 4.06 -14.17
C ILE A 140 -11.73 5.33 -13.30
N ILE A 141 -10.56 5.75 -12.83
CA ILE A 141 -10.41 7.03 -12.12
C ILE A 141 -10.94 8.17 -12.99
N GLY A 142 -11.63 9.12 -12.34
CA GLY A 142 -12.29 10.25 -13.01
C GLY A 142 -13.67 9.94 -13.58
N MET A 143 -14.11 8.67 -13.61
CA MET A 143 -15.49 8.35 -13.96
C MET A 143 -16.46 8.89 -12.90
N LYS A 144 -17.67 9.21 -13.34
CA LYS A 144 -18.76 9.63 -12.46
C LYS A 144 -19.84 8.55 -12.41
N ARG A 145 -20.66 8.55 -11.37
CA ARG A 145 -21.73 7.56 -11.19
C ARG A 145 -22.66 7.51 -12.41
N GLY A 146 -22.97 6.32 -12.89
CA GLY A 146 -23.77 6.08 -14.09
C GLY A 146 -23.05 6.36 -15.40
N GLY A 147 -21.77 6.75 -15.35
CA GLY A 147 -20.92 6.90 -16.53
C GLY A 147 -20.51 5.55 -17.11
N THR A 148 -20.22 5.53 -18.42
CA THR A 148 -19.74 4.34 -19.13
C THR A 148 -18.51 4.70 -19.96
N ARG A 149 -17.45 3.90 -19.80
CA ARG A 149 -16.15 4.08 -20.43
C ARG A 149 -15.75 2.84 -21.23
N LEU A 150 -15.24 3.05 -22.43
CA LEU A 150 -14.58 2.01 -23.23
C LEU A 150 -13.07 2.11 -23.02
N ILE A 151 -12.44 1.00 -22.68
CA ILE A 151 -11.00 0.85 -22.62
C ILE A 151 -10.60 -0.17 -23.67
N THR A 152 -9.76 0.23 -24.63
CA THR A 152 -9.32 -0.68 -25.68
C THR A 152 -7.87 -1.07 -25.44
N ILE A 153 -7.63 -2.37 -25.39
CA ILE A 153 -6.31 -2.97 -25.26
C ILE A 153 -5.97 -3.64 -26.57
N ALA A 154 -4.90 -3.19 -27.20
CA ALA A 154 -4.37 -3.79 -28.41
C ALA A 154 -3.08 -4.58 -28.12
N LYS A 155 -2.68 -5.44 -29.04
CA LYS A 155 -1.45 -6.24 -28.94
C LYS A 155 -0.19 -5.41 -28.68
N ASN A 156 -0.15 -4.16 -29.18
CA ASN A 156 0.94 -3.22 -29.01
C ASN A 156 0.79 -2.30 -27.80
N SER A 157 -0.28 -2.46 -26.99
CA SER A 157 -0.42 -1.73 -25.73
C SER A 157 0.69 -2.13 -24.77
N ASN A 158 1.14 -1.17 -23.95
CA ASN A 158 2.15 -1.42 -22.92
C ASN A 158 1.54 -2.18 -21.73
N ILE A 159 1.33 -3.48 -21.91
CA ILE A 159 0.74 -4.35 -20.90
C ILE A 159 1.86 -5.09 -20.20
N THR A 160 2.00 -4.87 -18.89
CA THR A 160 2.97 -5.56 -18.03
C THR A 160 2.44 -6.91 -17.51
N ASP A 161 1.11 -7.10 -17.53
CA ASP A 161 0.45 -8.34 -17.15
C ASP A 161 0.50 -9.34 -18.29
N LEU A 162 1.26 -10.42 -18.09
CA LEU A 162 1.47 -11.47 -19.11
C LEU A 162 0.19 -12.28 -19.40
N GLU A 163 -0.67 -12.48 -18.40
CA GLU A 163 -1.93 -13.19 -18.58
C GLU A 163 -2.88 -12.37 -19.44
N LEU A 164 -3.04 -11.09 -19.13
CA LEU A 164 -3.85 -10.16 -19.93
C LEU A 164 -3.32 -10.06 -21.37
N LYS A 165 -2.00 -10.00 -21.55
CA LYS A 165 -1.38 -9.98 -22.86
C LYS A 165 -1.72 -11.25 -23.69
N SER A 166 -1.65 -12.42 -23.06
CA SER A 166 -2.05 -13.69 -23.68
C SER A 166 -3.52 -13.69 -24.07
N GLN A 167 -4.40 -13.18 -23.20
CA GLN A 167 -5.84 -13.07 -23.50
C GLN A 167 -6.11 -12.14 -24.69
N VAL A 168 -5.41 -11.00 -24.79
CA VAL A 168 -5.51 -10.09 -25.93
C VAL A 168 -5.10 -10.80 -27.23
N GLU A 169 -4.03 -11.57 -27.22
CA GLU A 169 -3.59 -12.35 -28.39
C GLU A 169 -4.64 -13.37 -28.82
N GLN A 170 -5.19 -14.13 -27.87
CA GLN A 170 -6.26 -15.12 -28.11
C GLN A 170 -7.56 -14.49 -28.59
N SER A 171 -7.82 -13.23 -28.22
CA SER A 171 -9.01 -12.48 -28.64
C SER A 171 -8.86 -11.81 -30.02
N GLY A 172 -7.86 -12.20 -30.80
CA GLY A 172 -7.58 -11.64 -32.12
C GLY A 172 -6.78 -10.34 -32.10
N GLY A 173 -5.97 -10.13 -31.05
CA GLY A 173 -5.04 -9.01 -30.93
C GLY A 173 -5.65 -7.70 -30.42
N ARG A 174 -6.93 -7.69 -30.05
CA ARG A 174 -7.63 -6.56 -29.42
C ARG A 174 -8.72 -7.04 -28.48
N MET A 175 -8.80 -6.40 -27.31
CA MET A 175 -9.92 -6.54 -26.37
C MET A 175 -10.49 -5.16 -26.05
N THR A 176 -11.79 -5.07 -25.90
CA THR A 176 -12.47 -3.84 -25.49
C THR A 176 -13.26 -4.11 -24.22
N PHE A 177 -13.03 -3.31 -23.19
CA PHE A 177 -13.78 -3.32 -21.94
C PHE A 177 -14.79 -2.19 -21.97
N GLU A 178 -16.07 -2.50 -21.86
CA GLU A 178 -17.14 -1.54 -21.63
C GLU A 178 -17.45 -1.55 -20.14
N ILE A 179 -17.12 -0.48 -19.44
CA ILE A 179 -17.21 -0.40 -17.98
C ILE A 179 -18.23 0.66 -17.61
N THR A 180 -19.22 0.30 -16.80
CA THR A 180 -20.18 1.22 -16.21
C THR A 180 -19.90 1.35 -14.71
N LEU A 181 -19.74 2.59 -14.23
CA LEU A 181 -19.62 2.89 -12.79
C LEU A 181 -21.04 2.97 -12.21
N GLU A 182 -21.43 1.95 -11.48
CA GLU A 182 -22.76 1.86 -10.87
C GLU A 182 -22.88 2.78 -9.66
N ASN A 183 -21.93 2.65 -8.74
CA ASN A 183 -21.89 3.41 -7.50
C ASN A 183 -20.46 3.45 -6.94
N PHE A 184 -20.20 4.38 -6.02
CA PHE A 184 -19.00 4.37 -5.20
C PHE A 184 -19.24 5.12 -3.90
N ASP A 185 -18.45 4.76 -2.89
CA ASP A 185 -18.37 5.44 -1.61
C ASP A 185 -17.09 6.27 -1.58
N ASP A 186 -17.23 7.56 -1.35
CA ASP A 186 -16.13 8.50 -1.16
C ASP A 186 -15.54 8.25 0.23
N LEU A 187 -14.56 7.38 0.29
CA LEU A 187 -13.83 7.10 1.52
C LEU A 187 -12.69 8.13 1.67
N PRO A 188 -12.52 8.71 2.86
CA PRO A 188 -11.41 9.64 3.07
C PRO A 188 -10.09 8.94 2.75
N ASN A 189 -9.35 9.52 1.80
CA ASN A 189 -8.11 9.03 1.21
C ASN A 189 -7.21 8.29 2.20
N GLN A 190 -7.32 6.97 2.26
CA GLN A 190 -6.49 6.12 3.12
C GLN A 190 -5.29 5.49 2.36
N LEU A 191 -5.27 5.59 1.03
CA LEU A 191 -4.27 4.94 0.20
C LEU A 191 -3.45 5.97 -0.60
N ASP A 192 -2.22 6.21 -0.15
CA ASP A 192 -1.24 7.01 -0.92
C ASP A 192 -0.70 6.29 -2.18
N SER A 193 -1.19 5.08 -2.46
CA SER A 193 -0.69 4.20 -3.52
C SER A 193 -0.99 4.66 -4.95
N CYS A 194 -1.86 5.66 -5.11
CA CYS A 194 -2.15 6.25 -6.42
C CYS A 194 -1.50 7.63 -6.64
N LYS A 195 -0.80 8.16 -5.63
CA LYS A 195 -0.18 9.50 -5.72
C LYS A 195 1.29 9.40 -6.07
#